data_2bf03683de353951905cbebe45339ee3
#
_entry.id   2bf03683de353951905cbebe45339ee3
#
_cell.length_a   1.000
_cell.length_b   1.000
_cell.length_c   1.000
_cell.angle_alpha   90.00
_cell.angle_beta   90.00
_cell.angle_gamma   90.00
#
_symmetry.space_group_name_H-M   'P 1'
#
loop_
_entity.id
_entity.type
_entity.pdbx_description
1 polymer ?
#
loop_
_entity_poly.entity_id
_entity_poly.type
_entity_poly.pdbx_seq_one_letter_code
_entity_poly.pdbx_strand_id
1 'polypeptide(L)'
;FKVCDGSVKVNGSGSTREMKSPRDLYIITTAKKRDTHEWQQECAAYHLFEDRENSLSNVKVTIDSWNNIKKYKNVYGSFFIFDEQRLVGSGAWVKAFFNIARKNQWILLSATPGDQWSDYIPVFVANGFFKNKTDFNNQHCVFSPYTKFPKIERYVGEKKLETLRSKILVQMEDQRTTVRHNEYVIVDYDKELYRTVMKNRWDPYDNCPIEETGKLLYLIRKVCYSDYSRILALDKIVKDKKCCIIFYNFTYELNMLREYAE
;
A
#
# COMPACT_ATOMS: atom_id res chain seq x y z
N PHE A 1 5.89 2.45 25.34
CA PHE A 1 5.22 3.34 24.38
C PHE A 1 5.93 4.70 24.34
N LYS A 2 7.15 4.66 23.81
CA LYS A 2 8.07 5.80 23.75
C LYS A 2 7.60 6.95 22.85
N VAL A 3 6.54 6.71 22.10
CA VAL A 3 6.16 7.52 20.95
C VAL A 3 5.26 8.70 21.31
N CYS A 4 4.38 8.54 22.29
CA CYS A 4 3.46 9.62 22.68
C CYS A 4 4.09 10.70 23.55
N ASP A 5 5.09 10.36 24.33
CA ASP A 5 5.80 11.30 25.23
C ASP A 5 7.28 11.04 25.42
N GLY A 6 7.82 9.99 24.80
CA GLY A 6 9.21 9.60 24.90
C GLY A 6 9.62 8.88 26.19
N SER A 7 8.71 8.61 27.11
CA SER A 7 9.03 8.15 28.46
C SER A 7 8.40 6.84 28.91
N VAL A 8 7.40 6.32 28.23
CA VAL A 8 6.72 5.09 28.62
C VAL A 8 7.49 3.86 28.15
N LYS A 9 7.97 3.05 29.09
CA LYS A 9 8.46 1.70 28.82
C LYS A 9 7.34 0.73 29.17
N VAL A 10 6.88 -0.02 28.18
CA VAL A 10 6.07 -1.20 28.41
C VAL A 10 7.04 -2.35 28.70
N ASN A 11 7.02 -2.88 29.91
CA ASN A 11 7.77 -4.09 30.22
C ASN A 11 7.07 -5.29 29.59
N GLY A 12 7.80 -6.33 29.23
CA GLY A 12 7.22 -7.59 28.74
C GLY A 12 6.24 -8.27 29.70
N SER A 13 6.12 -7.77 30.93
CA SER A 13 5.12 -8.12 31.94
C SER A 13 3.80 -7.36 31.84
N GLY A 14 3.64 -6.48 30.84
CA GLY A 14 2.42 -5.68 30.66
C GLY A 14 2.26 -4.50 31.62
N SER A 15 3.26 -4.15 32.43
CA SER A 15 3.18 -2.97 33.29
C SER A 15 3.40 -1.69 32.49
N THR A 16 2.44 -0.77 32.56
CA THR A 16 2.53 0.56 31.98
C THR A 16 2.87 1.60 33.03
N ARG A 17 3.64 2.63 32.64
CA ARG A 17 3.91 3.80 33.48
C ARG A 17 3.12 4.98 32.96
N GLU A 18 2.75 5.90 33.84
CA GLU A 18 2.17 7.18 33.42
C GLU A 18 3.06 7.91 32.43
N MET A 19 2.43 8.54 31.46
CA MET A 19 3.10 9.39 30.48
C MET A 19 3.49 10.73 31.12
N LYS A 20 4.71 11.19 30.86
CA LYS A 20 5.20 12.50 31.35
C LYS A 20 4.54 13.67 30.63
N SER A 21 4.20 13.51 29.38
CA SER A 21 3.59 14.52 28.54
C SER A 21 2.51 13.90 27.67
N PRO A 22 1.39 13.50 28.27
CA PRO A 22 0.34 12.78 27.59
C PRO A 22 -0.26 13.62 26.44
N ARG A 23 -0.52 12.97 25.31
CA ARG A 23 -1.12 13.57 24.13
C ARG A 23 -2.19 12.65 23.59
N ASP A 24 -3.25 13.23 23.05
CA ASP A 24 -4.25 12.45 22.35
C ASP A 24 -3.66 11.73 21.16
N LEU A 25 -4.07 10.48 20.97
CA LEU A 25 -3.59 9.59 19.93
C LEU A 25 -4.63 9.45 18.82
N TYR A 26 -4.22 9.76 17.61
CA TYR A 26 -5.03 9.56 16.40
C TYR A 26 -4.40 8.48 15.53
N ILE A 27 -5.17 7.46 15.20
CA ILE A 27 -4.75 6.37 14.32
C ILE A 27 -5.57 6.42 13.05
N ILE A 28 -4.91 6.71 11.94
CA ILE A 28 -5.54 6.76 10.62
C ILE A 28 -5.11 5.51 9.84
N THR A 29 -6.06 4.63 9.60
CA THR A 29 -5.81 3.31 9.02
C THR A 29 -6.74 3.02 7.83
N THR A 30 -6.77 1.80 7.34
CA THR A 30 -7.73 1.38 6.31
C THR A 30 -9.15 1.23 6.91
N ALA A 31 -10.17 1.40 6.07
CA ALA A 31 -11.55 1.18 6.53
C ALA A 31 -11.75 -0.23 7.11
N LYS A 32 -11.14 -1.24 6.49
CA LYS A 32 -11.23 -2.63 6.96
C LYS A 32 -10.66 -2.78 8.38
N LYS A 33 -9.44 -2.33 8.66
CA LYS A 33 -8.83 -2.43 9.99
C LYS A 33 -9.59 -1.64 11.06
N ARG A 34 -10.15 -0.48 10.71
CA ARG A 34 -11.04 0.27 11.60
C ARG A 34 -12.26 -0.57 11.97
N ASP A 35 -12.93 -1.17 10.98
CA ASP A 35 -14.19 -1.89 11.16
C ASP A 35 -13.99 -3.26 11.83
N THR A 36 -12.81 -3.86 11.71
CA THR A 36 -12.42 -5.10 12.44
C THR A 36 -11.89 -4.86 13.84
N HIS A 37 -11.79 -3.60 14.27
CA HIS A 37 -11.30 -3.21 15.61
C HIS A 37 -9.89 -3.71 15.96
N GLU A 38 -9.04 -3.95 14.96
CA GLU A 38 -7.66 -4.43 15.19
C GLU A 38 -6.84 -3.46 16.06
N TRP A 39 -6.92 -2.17 15.74
CA TRP A 39 -6.21 -1.14 16.51
C TRP A 39 -6.75 -0.93 17.92
N GLN A 40 -8.05 -1.13 18.16
CA GLN A 40 -8.60 -1.10 19.52
C GLN A 40 -8.02 -2.20 20.37
N GLN A 41 -7.84 -3.41 19.82
CA GLN A 41 -7.22 -4.53 20.53
C GLN A 41 -5.75 -4.24 20.85
N GLU A 42 -4.99 -3.72 19.90
CA GLU A 42 -3.60 -3.30 20.13
C GLU A 42 -3.48 -2.19 21.18
N CYS A 43 -4.34 -1.19 21.12
CA CYS A 43 -4.34 -0.09 22.10
C CYS A 43 -4.72 -0.58 23.50
N ALA A 44 -5.66 -1.51 23.63
CA ALA A 44 -6.10 -2.06 24.91
C ALA A 44 -4.94 -2.73 25.67
N ALA A 45 -4.00 -3.38 24.99
CA ALA A 45 -2.80 -3.95 25.59
C ALA A 45 -1.92 -2.92 26.32
N TYR A 46 -2.08 -1.64 25.97
CA TYR A 46 -1.37 -0.50 26.59
C TYR A 46 -2.27 0.35 27.48
N HIS A 47 -3.46 -0.12 27.82
CA HIS A 47 -4.47 0.64 28.58
C HIS A 47 -4.84 1.98 27.91
N LEU A 48 -4.93 2.00 26.59
CA LEU A 48 -5.31 3.15 25.78
C LEU A 48 -6.68 2.90 25.15
N PHE A 49 -7.64 3.75 25.41
CA PHE A 49 -9.04 3.57 25.01
C PHE A 49 -9.59 4.84 24.33
N GLU A 50 -10.70 4.68 23.62
CA GLU A 50 -11.44 5.80 23.03
C GLU A 50 -12.12 6.65 24.12
N ASP A 51 -12.46 6.02 25.24
CA ASP A 51 -12.90 6.71 26.44
C ASP A 51 -11.71 7.21 27.25
N ARG A 52 -11.63 8.53 27.41
CA ARG A 52 -10.52 9.21 28.08
C ARG A 52 -10.36 8.82 29.55
N GLU A 53 -11.49 8.64 30.25
CA GLU A 53 -11.48 8.36 31.68
C GLU A 53 -10.88 6.99 32.01
N ASN A 54 -11.07 6.03 31.14
CA ASN A 54 -10.54 4.67 31.27
C ASN A 54 -9.13 4.50 30.66
N SER A 55 -8.60 5.55 30.05
CA SER A 55 -7.35 5.51 29.32
C SER A 55 -6.17 5.92 30.19
N LEU A 56 -5.02 5.29 29.97
CA LEU A 56 -3.76 5.66 30.62
C LEU A 56 -3.46 7.15 30.43
N SER A 57 -3.16 7.84 31.54
CA SER A 57 -2.84 9.27 31.54
C SER A 57 -3.90 10.15 30.89
N ASN A 58 -5.17 9.74 30.91
CA ASN A 58 -6.30 10.43 30.29
C ASN A 58 -6.12 10.72 28.78
N VAL A 59 -5.33 9.90 28.08
CA VAL A 59 -5.12 10.02 26.64
C VAL A 59 -6.34 9.48 25.88
N LYS A 60 -6.95 10.31 25.06
CA LYS A 60 -8.01 9.87 24.17
C LYS A 60 -7.42 9.22 22.93
N VAL A 61 -7.88 8.01 22.60
CA VAL A 61 -7.58 7.35 21.31
C VAL A 61 -8.72 7.62 20.33
N THR A 62 -8.37 7.96 19.11
CA THR A 62 -9.31 8.12 18.00
C THR A 62 -8.82 7.31 16.82
N ILE A 63 -9.64 6.36 16.38
CA ILE A 63 -9.30 5.47 15.26
C ILE A 63 -10.26 5.74 14.11
N ASP A 64 -9.73 6.08 12.94
CA ASP A 64 -10.56 6.36 11.77
C ASP A 64 -9.85 5.95 10.47
N SER A 65 -10.60 5.97 9.38
CA SER A 65 -10.08 5.60 8.07
C SER A 65 -9.48 6.79 7.32
N TRP A 66 -8.56 6.49 6.39
CA TRP A 66 -7.99 7.47 5.45
C TRP A 66 -9.04 8.30 4.71
N ASN A 67 -10.20 7.75 4.44
CA ASN A 67 -11.29 8.47 3.79
C ASN A 67 -11.76 9.69 4.60
N ASN A 68 -11.60 9.63 5.90
CA ASN A 68 -12.02 10.66 6.86
C ASN A 68 -10.89 11.60 7.29
N ILE A 69 -9.66 11.43 6.82
CA ILE A 69 -8.48 12.19 7.25
C ILE A 69 -8.70 13.73 7.26
N LYS A 70 -9.53 14.24 6.36
CA LYS A 70 -9.85 15.67 6.27
C LYS A 70 -10.50 16.24 7.52
N LYS A 71 -11.17 15.42 8.34
CA LYS A 71 -11.81 15.84 9.60
C LYS A 71 -10.77 16.35 10.60
N TYR A 72 -9.54 15.85 10.52
CA TYR A 72 -8.48 16.05 11.51
C TYR A 72 -7.49 17.18 11.15
N LYS A 73 -7.71 17.92 10.05
CA LYS A 73 -6.82 18.99 9.57
C LYS A 73 -6.56 20.12 10.57
N ASN A 74 -7.46 20.29 11.54
CA ASN A 74 -7.39 21.33 12.55
C ASN A 74 -6.91 20.82 13.93
N VAL A 75 -6.67 19.53 14.08
CA VAL A 75 -6.09 18.96 15.31
C VAL A 75 -4.65 19.45 15.46
N TYR A 76 -4.26 19.77 16.70
CA TYR A 76 -2.91 20.23 17.05
C TYR A 76 -2.45 19.62 18.38
N GLY A 77 -1.12 19.53 18.55
CA GLY A 77 -0.52 19.07 19.80
C GLY A 77 -0.72 17.59 20.13
N SER A 78 -1.26 16.81 19.17
CA SER A 78 -1.56 15.39 19.31
C SER A 78 -0.48 14.53 18.65
N PHE A 79 -0.61 13.22 18.78
CA PHE A 79 0.23 12.25 18.11
C PHE A 79 -0.58 11.48 17.07
N PHE A 80 -0.05 11.33 15.86
CA PHE A 80 -0.69 10.61 14.77
C PHE A 80 0.10 9.36 14.38
N ILE A 81 -0.61 8.25 14.23
CA ILE A 81 -0.14 7.03 13.56
C ILE A 81 -0.89 6.92 12.24
N PHE A 82 -0.16 6.97 11.13
CA PHE A 82 -0.68 6.75 9.79
C PHE A 82 -0.32 5.33 9.36
N ASP A 83 -1.31 4.46 9.27
CA ASP A 83 -1.12 3.02 9.06
C ASP A 83 -1.56 2.57 7.66
N GLU A 84 -0.77 1.67 7.07
CA GLU A 84 -1.02 0.95 5.80
C GLU A 84 -1.34 1.85 4.59
N GLN A 85 -0.83 3.07 4.53
CA GLN A 85 -1.07 3.92 3.38
C GLN A 85 0.21 4.46 2.77
N ARG A 86 0.30 4.36 1.45
CA ARG A 86 1.27 5.12 0.64
C ARG A 86 0.71 6.51 0.35
N LEU A 87 1.36 7.51 0.90
CA LEU A 87 1.08 8.89 0.59
C LEU A 87 1.84 9.28 -0.68
N VAL A 88 1.22 9.10 -1.84
CA VAL A 88 1.82 9.41 -3.13
C VAL A 88 1.05 10.50 -3.87
N GLY A 89 1.74 11.23 -4.74
CA GLY A 89 1.13 12.25 -5.58
C GLY A 89 0.78 13.55 -4.83
N SER A 90 -0.36 14.16 -5.17
CA SER A 90 -0.81 15.47 -4.66
C SER A 90 -2.31 15.51 -4.33
N GLY A 91 -2.89 14.36 -4.10
CA GLY A 91 -4.32 14.19 -3.83
C GLY A 91 -4.79 14.83 -2.53
N ALA A 92 -6.10 14.71 -2.28
CA ALA A 92 -6.74 15.30 -1.11
C ALA A 92 -6.20 14.75 0.23
N TRP A 93 -5.79 13.50 0.26
CA TRP A 93 -5.19 12.86 1.45
C TRP A 93 -3.81 13.47 1.77
N VAL A 94 -2.96 13.68 0.77
CA VAL A 94 -1.65 14.32 0.94
C VAL A 94 -1.79 15.75 1.45
N LYS A 95 -2.76 16.52 0.95
CA LYS A 95 -3.05 17.87 1.44
C LYS A 95 -3.50 17.87 2.90
N ALA A 96 -4.36 16.93 3.28
CA ALA A 96 -4.81 16.78 4.66
C ALA A 96 -3.65 16.35 5.57
N PHE A 97 -2.84 15.38 5.13
CA PHE A 97 -1.65 14.95 5.84
C PHE A 97 -0.68 16.11 6.12
N PHE A 98 -0.38 16.97 5.14
CA PHE A 98 0.49 18.13 5.38
C PHE A 98 -0.06 19.07 6.45
N ASN A 99 -1.37 19.31 6.47
CA ASN A 99 -1.99 20.16 7.48
C ASN A 99 -1.88 19.58 8.89
N ILE A 100 -1.99 18.26 9.01
CA ILE A 100 -1.87 17.53 10.26
C ILE A 100 -0.39 17.49 10.70
N ALA A 101 0.51 17.07 9.80
CA ALA A 101 1.92 16.85 10.09
C ALA A 101 2.64 18.12 10.57
N ARG A 102 2.21 19.30 10.10
CA ARG A 102 2.78 20.59 10.53
C ARG A 102 2.48 20.97 11.97
N LYS A 103 1.42 20.41 12.56
CA LYS A 103 0.88 20.81 13.87
C LYS A 103 1.00 19.72 14.93
N ASN A 104 1.37 18.51 14.51
CA ASN A 104 1.37 17.33 15.35
C ASN A 104 2.64 16.52 15.18
N GLN A 105 2.93 15.67 16.15
CA GLN A 105 3.92 14.61 15.96
C GLN A 105 3.26 13.44 15.23
N TRP A 106 4.03 12.72 14.43
CA TRP A 106 3.47 11.64 13.65
C TRP A 106 4.51 10.57 13.30
N ILE A 107 4.02 9.37 13.03
CA ILE A 107 4.74 8.29 12.37
C ILE A 107 3.88 7.76 11.22
N LEU A 108 4.53 7.18 10.22
CA LEU A 108 3.92 6.49 9.11
C LEU A 108 4.38 5.04 9.13
N LEU A 109 3.43 4.11 9.15
CA LEU A 109 3.67 2.67 9.10
C LEU A 109 3.28 2.16 7.70
N SER A 110 4.19 1.48 7.04
CA SER A 110 3.94 0.90 5.72
C SER A 110 4.89 -0.26 5.46
N ALA A 111 4.37 -1.35 4.91
CA ALA A 111 5.18 -2.44 4.38
C ALA A 111 5.85 -2.06 3.04
N THR A 112 5.27 -1.09 2.33
CA THR A 112 5.72 -0.63 1.01
C THR A 112 5.80 0.90 0.97
N PRO A 113 6.82 1.51 1.59
CA PRO A 113 6.89 2.96 1.75
C PRO A 113 7.03 3.73 0.42
N GLY A 114 7.56 3.10 -0.61
CA GLY A 114 7.67 3.66 -1.96
C GLY A 114 8.59 2.84 -2.84
N ASP A 115 8.27 2.76 -4.14
CA ASP A 115 9.07 2.08 -5.16
C ASP A 115 9.98 3.06 -5.91
N GLN A 116 9.55 4.33 -5.98
CA GLN A 116 10.27 5.39 -6.66
C GLN A 116 10.51 6.57 -5.72
N TRP A 117 11.53 7.38 -6.01
CA TRP A 117 11.84 8.56 -5.21
C TRP A 117 10.69 9.56 -5.13
N SER A 118 9.87 9.66 -6.19
CA SER A 118 8.66 10.48 -6.18
C SER A 118 7.63 10.08 -5.14
N ASP A 119 7.61 8.82 -4.70
CA ASP A 119 6.68 8.32 -3.70
C ASP A 119 7.01 8.87 -2.30
N TYR A 120 8.28 9.21 -2.06
CA TYR A 120 8.75 9.80 -0.80
C TYR A 120 8.51 11.31 -0.69
N ILE A 121 8.10 12.00 -1.77
CA ILE A 121 7.95 13.46 -1.77
C ILE A 121 7.06 13.96 -0.61
N PRO A 122 5.89 13.38 -0.33
CA PRO A 122 5.06 13.85 0.78
C PRO A 122 5.76 13.75 2.13
N VAL A 123 6.49 12.66 2.37
CA VAL A 123 7.20 12.44 3.63
C VAL A 123 8.41 13.36 3.72
N PHE A 124 9.16 13.56 2.64
CA PHE A 124 10.30 14.50 2.60
C PHE A 124 9.87 15.95 2.83
N VAL A 125 8.75 16.36 2.21
CA VAL A 125 8.21 17.72 2.42
C VAL A 125 7.69 17.88 3.85
N ALA A 126 7.01 16.88 4.41
CA ALA A 126 6.53 16.93 5.79
C ALA A 126 7.67 17.01 6.83
N ASN A 127 8.84 16.42 6.51
CA ASN A 127 10.05 16.52 7.34
C ASN A 127 10.88 17.79 7.04
N GLY A 128 10.43 18.65 6.14
CA GLY A 128 11.11 19.92 5.84
C GLY A 128 12.35 19.80 4.96
N PHE A 129 12.60 18.66 4.32
CA PHE A 129 13.75 18.49 3.42
C PHE A 129 13.58 19.25 2.10
N PHE A 130 12.34 19.43 1.68
CA PHE A 130 11.96 20.22 0.51
C PHE A 130 10.77 21.12 0.84
N LYS A 131 10.68 22.27 0.19
CA LYS A 131 9.57 23.23 0.37
C LYS A 131 8.24 22.65 -0.13
N ASN A 132 8.28 21.96 -1.26
CA ASN A 132 7.13 21.36 -1.92
C ASN A 132 7.59 20.38 -3.02
N LYS A 133 6.62 19.76 -3.72
CA LYS A 133 6.87 18.84 -4.84
C LYS A 133 7.69 19.48 -5.97
N THR A 134 7.43 20.75 -6.30
CA THR A 134 8.16 21.45 -7.37
C THR A 134 9.62 21.62 -7.02
N ASP A 135 9.92 21.96 -5.76
CA ASP A 135 11.29 22.09 -5.26
C ASP A 135 12.06 20.76 -5.37
N PHE A 136 11.44 19.65 -4.96
CA PHE A 136 12.00 18.33 -5.17
C PHE A 136 12.24 18.01 -6.65
N ASN A 137 11.25 18.26 -7.50
CA ASN A 137 11.33 17.98 -8.92
C ASN A 137 12.47 18.75 -9.59
N ASN A 138 12.61 20.02 -9.28
CA ASN A 138 13.68 20.88 -9.84
C ASN A 138 15.07 20.42 -9.44
N GLN A 139 15.22 19.84 -8.24
CA GLN A 139 16.52 19.38 -7.74
C GLN A 139 16.87 17.96 -8.17
N HIS A 140 15.87 17.09 -8.34
CA HIS A 140 16.10 15.66 -8.43
C HIS A 140 15.45 14.93 -9.61
N CYS A 141 14.57 15.57 -10.40
CA CYS A 141 13.89 14.90 -11.50
C CYS A 141 14.33 15.43 -12.86
N VAL A 142 14.67 14.52 -13.77
CA VAL A 142 14.83 14.79 -15.19
C VAL A 142 13.58 14.26 -15.88
N PHE A 143 12.88 15.14 -16.60
CA PHE A 143 11.67 14.80 -17.32
C PHE A 143 11.95 14.49 -18.79
N SER A 144 11.23 13.53 -19.34
CA SER A 144 11.30 13.19 -20.76
C SER A 144 10.73 14.32 -21.61
N PRO A 145 11.48 14.84 -22.61
CA PRO A 145 10.98 15.87 -23.51
C PRO A 145 10.00 15.31 -24.57
N TYR A 146 9.91 13.98 -24.69
CA TYR A 146 9.16 13.32 -25.77
C TYR A 146 7.72 12.95 -25.37
N THR A 147 7.29 13.26 -24.16
CA THR A 147 5.97 12.87 -23.67
C THR A 147 5.05 14.07 -23.52
N LYS A 148 3.77 13.92 -23.95
CA LYS A 148 2.73 14.97 -23.81
C LYS A 148 2.49 15.36 -22.34
N PHE A 149 2.65 14.41 -21.42
CA PHE A 149 2.55 14.64 -19.97
C PHE A 149 3.91 14.47 -19.32
N PRO A 150 4.25 15.26 -18.29
CA PRO A 150 5.51 15.16 -17.58
C PRO A 150 5.74 13.73 -17.04
N LYS A 151 6.69 13.02 -17.65
CA LYS A 151 7.12 11.69 -17.20
C LYS A 151 8.56 11.80 -16.72
N ILE A 152 8.82 11.38 -15.49
CA ILE A 152 10.18 11.33 -14.95
C ILE A 152 10.92 10.23 -15.71
N GLU A 153 12.04 10.61 -16.33
CA GLU A 153 12.93 9.72 -17.05
C GLU A 153 13.97 9.13 -16.11
N ARG A 154 14.55 9.97 -15.26
CA ARG A 154 15.55 9.56 -14.27
C ARG A 154 15.59 10.51 -13.09
N TYR A 155 16.18 10.04 -12.00
CA TYR A 155 16.50 10.88 -10.84
C TYR A 155 17.97 11.26 -10.85
N VAL A 156 18.29 12.43 -10.28
CA VAL A 156 19.66 12.91 -10.09
C VAL A 156 19.94 13.13 -8.60
N GLY A 157 21.20 12.93 -8.21
CA GLY A 157 21.62 13.09 -6.81
C GLY A 157 21.03 12.01 -5.87
N GLU A 158 20.88 10.78 -6.34
CA GLU A 158 20.24 9.68 -5.58
C GLU A 158 20.94 9.40 -4.24
N LYS A 159 22.27 9.52 -4.14
CA LYS A 159 22.99 9.38 -2.86
C LYS A 159 22.49 10.36 -1.79
N LYS A 160 22.13 11.60 -2.19
CA LYS A 160 21.53 12.56 -1.28
C LYS A 160 20.13 12.09 -0.84
N LEU A 161 19.33 11.60 -1.75
CA LEU A 161 18.00 11.06 -1.46
C LEU A 161 18.07 9.84 -0.53
N GLU A 162 19.01 8.94 -0.74
CA GLU A 162 19.29 7.81 0.16
C GLU A 162 19.65 8.28 1.58
N THR A 163 20.51 9.27 1.68
CA THR A 163 20.89 9.89 2.97
C THR A 163 19.69 10.55 3.65
N LEU A 164 18.80 11.20 2.92
CA LEU A 164 17.59 11.78 3.48
C LEU A 164 16.60 10.70 3.92
N ARG A 165 16.43 9.65 3.12
CA ARG A 165 15.57 8.52 3.45
C ARG A 165 16.05 7.79 4.72
N SER A 166 17.35 7.55 4.86
CA SER A 166 17.92 6.87 6.04
C SER A 166 17.73 7.63 7.35
N LYS A 167 17.52 8.96 7.30
CA LYS A 167 17.23 9.76 8.49
C LYS A 167 15.81 9.61 9.02
N ILE A 168 14.88 9.19 8.19
CA ILE A 168 13.44 9.15 8.50
C ILE A 168 12.83 7.77 8.41
N LEU A 169 13.44 6.85 7.67
CA LEU A 169 12.97 5.48 7.51
C LEU A 169 13.69 4.55 8.49
N VAL A 170 12.91 3.97 9.40
CA VAL A 170 13.37 2.85 10.21
C VAL A 170 12.91 1.58 9.51
N GLN A 171 13.86 0.85 8.94
CA GLN A 171 13.59 -0.44 8.34
C GLN A 171 13.61 -1.51 9.43
N MET A 172 12.49 -2.20 9.59
CA MET A 172 12.44 -3.37 10.47
C MET A 172 13.01 -4.57 9.72
N GLU A 173 13.91 -5.30 10.37
CA GLU A 173 14.44 -6.54 9.81
C GLU A 173 13.33 -7.57 9.70
N ASP A 174 13.07 -8.03 8.47
CA ASP A 174 12.14 -9.11 8.19
C ASP A 174 12.92 -10.44 8.32
N GLN A 175 12.83 -11.06 9.49
CA GLN A 175 13.41 -12.38 9.71
C GLN A 175 12.53 -13.46 9.08
N ARG A 176 12.53 -13.53 7.75
CA ARG A 176 11.85 -14.62 7.06
C ARG A 176 12.62 -15.91 7.29
N THR A 177 11.98 -16.85 7.95
CA THR A 177 12.45 -18.24 8.09
C THR A 177 12.16 -19.09 6.86
N THR A 178 11.37 -18.55 5.91
CA THR A 178 10.94 -19.25 4.70
C THR A 178 11.77 -18.85 3.48
N VAL A 179 12.23 -19.85 2.75
CA VAL A 179 12.91 -19.66 1.44
C VAL A 179 11.83 -19.66 0.35
N ARG A 180 11.87 -18.65 -0.55
CA ARG A 180 10.97 -18.60 -1.70
C ARG A 180 11.56 -19.45 -2.83
N HIS A 181 10.81 -20.47 -3.27
CA HIS A 181 11.09 -21.20 -4.50
C HIS A 181 10.14 -20.72 -5.58
N ASN A 182 10.68 -20.19 -6.68
CA ASN A 182 9.88 -19.79 -7.84
C ASN A 182 9.93 -20.91 -8.89
N GLU A 183 8.77 -21.41 -9.26
CA GLU A 183 8.60 -22.39 -10.33
C GLU A 183 7.76 -21.77 -11.44
N TYR A 184 8.14 -22.03 -12.69
CA TYR A 184 7.39 -21.60 -13.87
C TYR A 184 6.76 -22.82 -14.52
N VAL A 185 5.44 -22.81 -14.63
CA VAL A 185 4.68 -23.85 -15.33
C VAL A 185 4.25 -23.29 -16.68
N ILE A 186 4.76 -23.88 -17.75
CA ILE A 186 4.40 -23.49 -19.11
C ILE A 186 3.11 -24.24 -19.47
N VAL A 187 2.13 -23.49 -19.99
CA VAL A 187 0.84 -24.01 -20.47
C VAL A 187 0.64 -23.62 -21.93
N ASP A 188 -0.18 -24.38 -22.64
CA ASP A 188 -0.52 -24.10 -24.02
C ASP A 188 -1.62 -23.02 -24.12
N TYR A 189 -1.90 -22.59 -25.34
CA TYR A 189 -3.00 -21.70 -25.67
C TYR A 189 -3.46 -21.93 -27.13
N ASP A 190 -4.68 -21.56 -27.45
CA ASP A 190 -5.20 -21.63 -28.81
C ASP A 190 -4.50 -20.62 -29.72
N LYS A 191 -3.60 -21.12 -30.57
CA LYS A 191 -2.78 -20.30 -31.48
C LYS A 191 -3.59 -19.66 -32.61
N GLU A 192 -4.67 -20.29 -33.05
CA GLU A 192 -5.51 -19.75 -34.13
C GLU A 192 -6.40 -18.64 -33.60
N LEU A 193 -7.00 -18.84 -32.45
CA LEU A 193 -7.76 -17.83 -31.76
C LEU A 193 -6.89 -16.61 -31.38
N TYR A 194 -5.66 -16.88 -30.90
CA TYR A 194 -4.69 -15.83 -30.64
C TYR A 194 -4.35 -15.01 -31.91
N ARG A 195 -4.15 -15.69 -33.04
CA ARG A 195 -3.87 -15.00 -34.34
C ARG A 195 -5.07 -14.16 -34.77
N THR A 196 -6.28 -14.63 -34.60
CA THR A 196 -7.52 -13.91 -34.90
C THR A 196 -7.59 -12.60 -34.12
N VAL A 197 -7.35 -12.66 -32.80
CA VAL A 197 -7.35 -11.47 -31.96
C VAL A 197 -6.19 -10.53 -32.33
N MET A 198 -4.98 -11.04 -32.45
CA MET A 198 -3.77 -10.22 -32.66
C MET A 198 -3.66 -9.64 -34.05
N LYS A 199 -3.83 -10.45 -35.09
CA LYS A 199 -3.61 -10.04 -36.49
C LYS A 199 -4.85 -9.47 -37.12
N ASN A 200 -5.99 -10.14 -36.94
CA ASN A 200 -7.23 -9.73 -37.61
C ASN A 200 -7.97 -8.65 -36.81
N ARG A 201 -7.55 -8.36 -35.58
CA ARG A 201 -8.22 -7.39 -34.69
C ARG A 201 -9.71 -7.71 -34.53
N TRP A 202 -10.04 -8.97 -34.40
CA TRP A 202 -11.40 -9.47 -34.27
C TRP A 202 -11.63 -10.09 -32.90
N ASP A 203 -12.72 -9.69 -32.26
CA ASP A 203 -13.18 -10.27 -31.00
C ASP A 203 -14.02 -11.52 -31.30
N PRO A 204 -13.52 -12.72 -30.97
CA PRO A 204 -14.24 -13.97 -31.25
C PRO A 204 -15.40 -14.23 -30.30
N TYR A 205 -15.47 -13.53 -29.17
CA TYR A 205 -16.53 -13.71 -28.17
C TYR A 205 -17.74 -12.81 -28.44
N ASP A 206 -17.50 -11.55 -28.78
CA ASP A 206 -18.56 -10.58 -29.08
C ASP A 206 -18.83 -10.47 -30.59
N ASN A 207 -18.06 -11.19 -31.41
CA ASN A 207 -18.13 -11.20 -32.88
C ASN A 207 -18.11 -9.79 -33.51
N CYS A 208 -17.13 -8.97 -33.11
CA CYS A 208 -16.99 -7.59 -33.58
C CYS A 208 -15.52 -7.17 -33.74
N PRO A 209 -15.21 -6.10 -34.49
CA PRO A 209 -13.86 -5.56 -34.58
C PRO A 209 -13.34 -5.04 -33.23
N ILE A 210 -12.03 -5.16 -33.01
CA ILE A 210 -11.35 -4.61 -31.83
C ILE A 210 -10.78 -3.24 -32.16
N GLU A 211 -11.42 -2.19 -31.67
CA GLU A 211 -11.02 -0.80 -31.90
C GLU A 211 -10.04 -0.29 -30.82
N GLU A 212 -10.22 -0.73 -29.57
CA GLU A 212 -9.47 -0.25 -28.43
C GLU A 212 -8.29 -1.17 -28.05
N THR A 213 -7.13 -0.56 -27.77
CA THR A 213 -5.94 -1.29 -27.32
C THR A 213 -6.18 -2.01 -25.98
N GLY A 214 -6.98 -1.41 -25.10
CA GLY A 214 -7.35 -2.03 -23.81
C GLY A 214 -8.13 -3.32 -23.98
N LYS A 215 -9.14 -3.33 -24.88
CA LYS A 215 -9.90 -4.53 -25.23
C LYS A 215 -9.02 -5.60 -25.88
N LEU A 216 -8.08 -5.18 -26.76
CA LEU A 216 -7.13 -6.10 -27.37
C LEU A 216 -6.28 -6.84 -26.31
N LEU A 217 -5.65 -6.10 -25.39
CA LEU A 217 -4.80 -6.70 -24.36
C LEU A 217 -5.60 -7.62 -23.44
N TYR A 218 -6.82 -7.25 -23.10
CA TYR A 218 -7.73 -8.10 -22.34
C TYR A 218 -8.05 -9.41 -23.07
N LEU A 219 -8.38 -9.36 -24.36
CA LEU A 219 -8.73 -10.53 -25.15
C LEU A 219 -7.54 -11.45 -25.39
N ILE A 220 -6.35 -10.90 -25.68
CA ILE A 220 -5.12 -11.68 -25.77
C ILE A 220 -4.91 -12.48 -24.49
N ARG A 221 -5.02 -11.81 -23.36
CA ARG A 221 -4.88 -12.46 -22.07
C ARG A 221 -5.95 -13.52 -21.85
N LYS A 222 -7.21 -13.22 -22.17
CA LYS A 222 -8.32 -14.17 -22.04
C LYS A 222 -8.07 -15.43 -22.87
N VAL A 223 -7.63 -15.32 -24.12
CA VAL A 223 -7.27 -16.47 -24.97
C VAL A 223 -6.17 -17.31 -24.36
N CYS A 224 -5.08 -16.66 -23.91
CA CYS A 224 -3.94 -17.39 -23.32
C CYS A 224 -4.29 -18.06 -21.98
N TYR A 225 -5.27 -17.52 -21.24
CA TYR A 225 -5.57 -17.97 -19.89
C TYR A 225 -6.81 -18.85 -19.77
N SER A 226 -7.57 -19.04 -20.86
CA SER A 226 -8.76 -19.89 -20.89
C SER A 226 -8.50 -21.29 -21.48
N ASP A 227 -7.26 -21.62 -21.81
CA ASP A 227 -6.92 -22.93 -22.33
C ASP A 227 -7.00 -24.02 -21.25
N TYR A 228 -7.48 -25.21 -21.63
CA TYR A 228 -7.67 -26.33 -20.71
C TYR A 228 -6.35 -26.85 -20.11
N SER A 229 -5.22 -26.69 -20.79
CA SER A 229 -3.89 -27.03 -20.26
C SER A 229 -3.58 -26.34 -18.94
N ARG A 230 -4.18 -25.15 -18.71
CA ARG A 230 -4.05 -24.40 -17.46
C ARG A 230 -4.77 -25.10 -16.30
N ILE A 231 -5.93 -25.67 -16.54
CA ILE A 231 -6.66 -26.48 -15.55
C ILE A 231 -5.88 -27.73 -15.19
N LEU A 232 -5.32 -28.42 -16.18
CA LEU A 232 -4.49 -29.59 -15.95
C LEU A 232 -3.23 -29.25 -15.12
N ALA A 233 -2.58 -28.13 -15.42
CA ALA A 233 -1.45 -27.67 -14.65
C ALA A 233 -1.83 -27.30 -13.20
N LEU A 234 -2.99 -26.66 -13.01
CA LEU A 234 -3.53 -26.33 -11.70
C LEU A 234 -3.84 -27.60 -10.90
N ASP A 235 -4.53 -28.57 -11.49
CA ASP A 235 -4.87 -29.85 -10.87
C ASP A 235 -3.62 -30.57 -10.34
N LYS A 236 -2.56 -30.59 -11.15
CA LYS A 236 -1.27 -31.16 -10.74
C LYS A 236 -0.69 -30.44 -9.52
N ILE A 237 -0.69 -29.09 -9.51
CA ILE A 237 -0.17 -28.29 -8.40
C ILE A 237 -0.99 -28.52 -7.13
N VAL A 238 -2.32 -28.53 -7.23
CA VAL A 238 -3.21 -28.71 -6.07
C VAL A 238 -3.09 -30.10 -5.47
N LYS A 239 -2.89 -31.13 -6.29
CA LYS A 239 -2.66 -32.52 -5.83
C LYS A 239 -1.33 -32.67 -5.08
N ASP A 240 -0.31 -31.95 -5.50
CA ASP A 240 1.02 -32.00 -4.88
C ASP A 240 1.11 -31.19 -3.58
N LYS A 241 0.25 -30.20 -3.39
CA LYS A 241 0.29 -29.25 -2.27
C LYS A 241 -0.93 -29.40 -1.36
N LYS A 242 -0.71 -29.43 -0.05
CA LYS A 242 -1.81 -29.53 0.93
C LYS A 242 -2.70 -28.28 1.00
N CYS A 243 -2.10 -27.11 0.78
CA CYS A 243 -2.78 -25.81 0.79
C CYS A 243 -2.22 -24.92 -0.31
N CYS A 244 -3.09 -24.28 -1.08
CA CYS A 244 -2.73 -23.35 -2.13
C CYS A 244 -3.51 -22.04 -2.00
N ILE A 245 -2.84 -20.93 -2.28
CA ILE A 245 -3.48 -19.62 -2.47
C ILE A 245 -3.34 -19.29 -3.95
N ILE A 246 -4.46 -19.11 -4.62
CA ILE A 246 -4.50 -18.83 -6.07
C ILE A 246 -4.93 -17.38 -6.26
N PHE A 247 -4.08 -16.60 -6.94
CA PHE A 247 -4.38 -15.22 -7.32
C PHE A 247 -4.96 -15.18 -8.73
N TYR A 248 -6.02 -14.41 -8.90
CA TYR A 248 -6.64 -14.14 -10.19
C TYR A 248 -6.80 -12.63 -10.40
N ASN A 249 -6.96 -12.17 -11.64
CA ASN A 249 -7.13 -10.77 -11.95
C ASN A 249 -8.47 -10.44 -12.62
N PHE A 250 -9.09 -11.40 -13.30
CA PHE A 250 -10.31 -11.19 -14.08
C PHE A 250 -11.42 -12.17 -13.70
N THR A 251 -12.66 -11.74 -13.89
CA THR A 251 -13.84 -12.53 -13.56
C THR A 251 -13.87 -13.89 -14.29
N TYR A 252 -13.41 -13.97 -15.55
CA TYR A 252 -13.35 -15.23 -16.27
C TYR A 252 -12.36 -16.22 -15.64
N GLU A 253 -11.24 -15.74 -15.07
CA GLU A 253 -10.29 -16.57 -14.31
C GLU A 253 -10.94 -17.11 -13.02
N LEU A 254 -11.69 -16.24 -12.32
CA LEU A 254 -12.42 -16.63 -11.11
C LEU A 254 -13.48 -17.68 -11.42
N ASN A 255 -14.24 -17.52 -12.51
CA ASN A 255 -15.28 -18.49 -12.90
C ASN A 255 -14.65 -19.84 -13.21
N MET A 256 -13.57 -19.89 -13.97
CA MET A 256 -12.83 -21.12 -14.24
C MET A 256 -12.32 -21.80 -12.95
N LEU A 257 -11.84 -21.02 -11.98
CA LEU A 257 -11.39 -21.56 -10.68
C LEU A 257 -12.56 -22.11 -9.85
N ARG A 258 -13.74 -21.50 -9.93
CA ARG A 258 -14.95 -21.99 -9.25
C ARG A 258 -15.43 -23.29 -9.86
N GLU A 259 -15.52 -23.37 -11.19
CA GLU A 259 -15.87 -24.60 -11.92
C GLU A 259 -14.89 -25.76 -11.64
N TYR A 260 -13.62 -25.43 -11.41
CA TYR A 260 -12.62 -26.43 -11.02
C TYR A 260 -12.80 -26.92 -9.57
N ALA A 261 -13.33 -26.09 -8.68
CA ALA A 261 -13.47 -26.39 -7.25
C ALA A 261 -14.76 -27.14 -6.91
N GLU A 262 -15.77 -27.14 -7.80
CA GLU A 262 -17.02 -27.93 -7.72
C GLU A 262 -16.78 -29.38 -8.17
#